data_47b4e60a500e7f4dcde9200e22660249
#
_entry.id   47b4e60a500e7f4dcde9200e22660249
#
_cell.length_a   1.000
_cell.length_b   1.000
_cell.length_c   1.000
_cell.angle_alpha   90.00
_cell.angle_beta   90.00
_cell.angle_gamma   90.00
#
_symmetry.space_group_name_H-M   'P 1'
#
loop_
_entity.id
_entity.type
_entity.pdbx_description
1 polymer ?
#
loop_
_entity_poly.entity_id
_entity_poly.type
_entity_poly.pdbx_seq_one_letter_code
_entity_poly.pdbx_strand_id
1 'polypeptide(L)'
;ALNSAIDGANTIITIFEPLLLINENNEVIGGQAESWEASEDGLTWTFTMRDGLKWSDGTDLTAKDFEYSFKRMVNPETAAPYAETCLGMIDGYDDAVGNPDADGNTTTEPNPDALNVKASDDGKTLTIVLSYPCSYFDKMAAFAALSPVQQATVEANGDAWCTSADTFVSNGPYMITDWTPSERIVLSKNPNYVGGWDSSKIVS
;
A
#
# COMPACT_ATOMS: atom_id res chain seq x y z
N ALA A 1 1.90 -3.14 4.63
CA ALA A 1 2.37 -4.49 5.00
C ALA A 1 2.81 -4.52 6.47
N LEU A 2 2.51 -5.61 7.19
CA LEU A 2 2.89 -5.77 8.62
C LEU A 2 4.31 -6.30 8.83
N ASN A 3 5.04 -6.58 7.73
CA ASN A 3 6.39 -7.12 7.83
C ASN A 3 7.43 -6.02 8.06
N SER A 4 8.32 -6.23 9.01
CA SER A 4 9.48 -5.39 9.30
C SER A 4 10.81 -6.12 9.11
N ALA A 5 10.80 -7.40 8.72
CA ALA A 5 11.99 -8.20 8.49
C ALA A 5 12.51 -8.04 7.06
N ILE A 6 13.84 -7.95 6.89
CA ILE A 6 14.49 -7.76 5.58
C ILE A 6 14.19 -8.94 4.64
N ASP A 7 14.21 -10.18 5.14
CA ASP A 7 13.95 -11.38 4.33
C ASP A 7 12.53 -11.38 3.76
N GLY A 8 11.53 -10.93 4.54
CA GLY A 8 10.17 -10.76 4.06
C GLY A 8 10.00 -9.58 3.11
N ALA A 9 10.81 -8.52 3.24
CA ALA A 9 10.74 -7.36 2.37
C ALA A 9 11.03 -7.73 0.90
N ASN A 10 12.01 -8.59 0.63
CA ASN A 10 12.33 -9.05 -0.73
C ASN A 10 11.15 -9.80 -1.39
N THR A 11 10.42 -10.59 -0.61
CA THR A 11 9.22 -11.25 -1.11
C THR A 11 8.12 -10.21 -1.37
N ILE A 12 7.89 -9.28 -0.44
CA ILE A 12 6.85 -8.26 -0.56
C ILE A 12 7.04 -7.40 -1.80
N ILE A 13 8.23 -6.87 -2.06
CA ILE A 13 8.51 -6.05 -3.27
C ILE A 13 8.36 -6.82 -4.58
N THR A 14 8.34 -8.14 -4.53
CA THR A 14 8.16 -9.00 -5.70
C THR A 14 6.68 -9.27 -5.98
N ILE A 15 5.86 -9.38 -4.92
CA ILE A 15 4.44 -9.76 -5.02
C ILE A 15 3.48 -8.59 -4.83
N PHE A 16 3.93 -7.47 -4.29
CA PHE A 16 3.15 -6.24 -4.17
C PHE A 16 3.80 -5.07 -4.88
N GLU A 17 2.99 -4.13 -5.33
CA GLU A 17 3.44 -2.90 -5.94
C GLU A 17 2.71 -1.70 -5.33
N PRO A 18 3.45 -0.69 -4.81
CA PRO A 18 2.88 0.55 -4.28
C PRO A 18 2.43 1.51 -5.40
N LEU A 19 2.00 2.72 -5.03
CA LEU A 19 1.60 3.76 -5.98
C LEU A 19 2.71 4.09 -6.97
N LEU A 20 3.94 4.26 -6.49
CA LEU A 20 5.11 4.62 -7.29
C LEU A 20 6.23 3.60 -7.09
N LEU A 21 7.24 3.66 -7.92
CA LEU A 21 8.43 2.81 -7.89
C LEU A 21 9.70 3.67 -7.98
N ILE A 22 10.83 3.10 -7.58
CA ILE A 22 12.16 3.69 -7.81
C ILE A 22 12.89 2.78 -8.80
N ASN A 23 13.33 3.36 -9.93
CA ASN A 23 14.04 2.62 -10.95
C ASN A 23 15.55 2.45 -10.63
N GLU A 24 16.29 1.77 -11.49
CA GLU A 24 17.74 1.53 -11.36
C GLU A 24 18.59 2.80 -11.36
N ASN A 25 18.06 3.92 -11.90
CA ASN A 25 18.73 5.23 -11.89
C ASN A 25 18.35 6.07 -10.65
N ASN A 26 17.62 5.49 -9.70
CA ASN A 26 17.14 6.16 -8.49
C ASN A 26 16.11 7.27 -8.76
N GLU A 27 15.37 7.15 -9.86
CA GLU A 27 14.30 8.05 -10.25
C GLU A 27 12.94 7.47 -9.84
N VAL A 28 12.02 8.33 -9.42
CA VAL A 28 10.63 7.94 -9.14
C VAL A 28 9.89 7.74 -10.46
N ILE A 29 9.27 6.60 -10.62
CA ILE A 29 8.45 6.23 -11.77
C ILE A 29 7.07 5.73 -11.32
N GLY A 30 6.09 5.70 -12.22
CA GLY A 30 4.77 5.18 -11.91
C GLY A 30 4.78 3.68 -11.62
N GLY A 31 4.18 3.29 -10.50
CA GLY A 31 3.83 1.92 -10.15
C GLY A 31 2.36 1.64 -10.51
N GLN A 32 1.48 1.50 -9.50
CA GLN A 32 0.03 1.40 -9.71
C GLN A 32 -0.60 2.73 -10.14
N ALA A 33 0.00 3.88 -9.77
CA ALA A 33 -0.34 5.16 -10.38
C ALA A 33 0.47 5.38 -11.67
N GLU A 34 -0.19 5.87 -12.72
CA GLU A 34 0.48 6.26 -13.97
C GLU A 34 1.04 7.67 -13.93
N SER A 35 0.42 8.54 -13.13
CA SER A 35 0.85 9.93 -12.93
C SER A 35 0.52 10.42 -11.54
N TRP A 36 1.24 11.45 -11.10
CA TRP A 36 1.01 12.11 -9.82
C TRP A 36 1.39 13.59 -9.90
N GLU A 37 0.76 14.38 -9.07
CA GLU A 37 1.04 15.81 -8.97
C GLU A 37 0.91 16.29 -7.52
N ALA A 38 1.69 17.30 -7.17
CA ALA A 38 1.57 18.03 -5.92
C ALA A 38 0.98 19.42 -6.18
N SER A 39 0.15 19.91 -5.25
CA SER A 39 -0.31 21.31 -5.25
C SER A 39 0.86 22.30 -5.08
N GLU A 40 0.65 23.56 -5.45
CA GLU A 40 1.69 24.60 -5.35
C GLU A 40 2.24 24.79 -3.92
N ASP A 41 1.41 24.56 -2.91
CA ASP A 41 1.79 24.63 -1.50
C ASP A 41 2.46 23.32 -0.99
N GLY A 42 2.49 22.29 -1.82
CA GLY A 42 3.09 20.97 -1.50
C GLY A 42 2.30 20.15 -0.47
N LEU A 43 1.06 20.54 -0.16
CA LEU A 43 0.23 19.85 0.84
C LEU A 43 -0.66 18.77 0.25
N THR A 44 -1.18 18.97 -0.96
CA THR A 44 -2.10 18.01 -1.58
C THR A 44 -1.38 17.25 -2.69
N TRP A 45 -1.42 15.92 -2.60
CA TRP A 45 -0.88 15.02 -3.61
C TRP A 45 -2.02 14.23 -4.25
N THR A 46 -2.05 14.24 -5.58
CA THR A 46 -3.06 13.54 -6.38
C THR A 46 -2.39 12.49 -7.24
N PHE A 47 -2.83 11.24 -7.11
CA PHE A 47 -2.32 10.10 -7.87
C PHE A 47 -3.42 9.61 -8.81
N THR A 48 -3.13 9.53 -10.11
CA THR A 48 -4.03 8.94 -11.10
C THR A 48 -3.67 7.47 -11.30
N MET A 49 -4.61 6.58 -11.04
CA MET A 49 -4.40 5.14 -11.16
C MET A 49 -4.34 4.72 -12.63
N ARG A 50 -3.55 3.68 -12.93
CA ARG A 50 -3.55 3.06 -14.26
C ARG A 50 -4.91 2.46 -14.56
N ASP A 51 -5.28 2.44 -15.84
CA ASP A 51 -6.48 1.72 -16.26
C ASP A 51 -6.24 0.20 -16.25
N GLY A 52 -7.30 -0.54 -15.87
CA GLY A 52 -7.31 -2.00 -15.93
C GLY A 52 -6.50 -2.71 -14.84
N LEU A 53 -6.17 -2.03 -13.75
CA LEU A 53 -5.50 -2.64 -12.60
C LEU A 53 -6.30 -3.81 -12.04
N LYS A 54 -5.60 -4.89 -11.71
CA LYS A 54 -6.17 -6.12 -11.17
C LYS A 54 -5.36 -6.65 -10.00
N TRP A 55 -6.05 -7.27 -9.10
CA TRP A 55 -5.49 -8.18 -8.12
C TRP A 55 -5.10 -9.52 -8.79
N SER A 56 -4.28 -10.33 -8.11
CA SER A 56 -3.85 -11.64 -8.62
C SER A 56 -4.99 -12.63 -8.81
N ASP A 57 -6.11 -12.44 -8.13
CA ASP A 57 -7.34 -13.22 -8.30
C ASP A 57 -8.22 -12.74 -9.49
N GLY A 58 -7.81 -11.68 -10.19
CA GLY A 58 -8.48 -11.10 -11.35
C GLY A 58 -9.56 -10.07 -11.03
N THR A 59 -9.83 -9.78 -9.75
CA THR A 59 -10.74 -8.70 -9.36
C THR A 59 -10.10 -7.33 -9.59
N ASP A 60 -10.93 -6.30 -9.70
CA ASP A 60 -10.47 -4.92 -9.95
C ASP A 60 -9.72 -4.36 -8.74
N LEU A 61 -8.61 -3.68 -9.01
CA LEU A 61 -7.87 -2.87 -8.05
C LEU A 61 -8.08 -1.40 -8.40
N THR A 62 -8.36 -0.57 -7.40
CA THR A 62 -8.69 0.85 -7.56
C THR A 62 -8.01 1.70 -6.49
N ALA A 63 -8.16 3.02 -6.57
CA ALA A 63 -7.74 3.94 -5.53
C ALA A 63 -8.38 3.65 -4.16
N LYS A 64 -9.57 3.03 -4.14
CA LYS A 64 -10.27 2.66 -2.88
C LYS A 64 -9.51 1.61 -2.08
N ASP A 65 -8.77 0.71 -2.75
CA ASP A 65 -7.93 -0.29 -2.08
C ASP A 65 -6.74 0.37 -1.36
N PHE A 66 -6.19 1.44 -1.92
CA PHE A 66 -5.15 2.24 -1.27
C PHE A 66 -5.70 3.03 -0.09
N GLU A 67 -6.86 3.69 -0.25
CA GLU A 67 -7.55 4.38 0.85
C GLU A 67 -7.81 3.43 2.01
N TYR A 68 -8.41 2.27 1.75
CA TYR A 68 -8.63 1.24 2.76
C TYR A 68 -7.32 0.81 3.44
N SER A 69 -6.28 0.55 2.66
CA SER A 69 -5.01 0.05 3.17
C SER A 69 -4.31 1.04 4.08
N PHE A 70 -4.35 2.33 3.75
CA PHE A 70 -3.72 3.37 4.57
C PHE A 70 -4.51 3.60 5.86
N LYS A 71 -5.84 3.65 5.78
CA LYS A 71 -6.72 3.71 6.97
C LYS A 71 -6.56 2.48 7.87
N ARG A 72 -6.46 1.29 7.29
CA ARG A 72 -6.15 0.08 8.03
C ARG A 72 -4.78 0.13 8.70
N MET A 73 -3.77 0.70 8.03
CA MET A 73 -2.41 0.78 8.55
C MET A 73 -2.31 1.68 9.78
N VAL A 74 -3.09 2.76 9.86
CA VAL A 74 -3.13 3.66 11.03
C VAL A 74 -4.06 3.17 12.14
N ASN A 75 -4.90 2.16 11.89
CA ASN A 75 -5.72 1.57 12.94
C ASN A 75 -4.81 0.86 13.96
N PRO A 76 -4.82 1.26 15.25
CA PRO A 76 -3.97 0.65 16.29
C PRO A 76 -4.14 -0.87 16.43
N GLU A 77 -5.33 -1.40 16.16
CA GLU A 77 -5.58 -2.86 16.17
C GLU A 77 -4.74 -3.61 15.12
N THR A 78 -4.35 -2.94 14.03
CA THR A 78 -3.50 -3.51 13.00
C THR A 78 -2.04 -3.62 13.45
N ALA A 79 -1.62 -2.82 14.44
CA ALA A 79 -0.26 -2.77 14.98
C ALA A 79 0.83 -2.70 13.89
N ALA A 80 0.62 -1.85 12.87
CA ALA A 80 1.52 -1.75 11.72
C ALA A 80 2.81 -0.99 12.14
N PRO A 81 4.01 -1.61 12.05
CA PRO A 81 5.24 -1.02 12.61
C PRO A 81 5.72 0.23 11.85
N TYR A 82 5.25 0.45 10.63
CA TYR A 82 5.62 1.60 9.81
C TYR A 82 4.52 2.68 9.70
N ALA A 83 3.43 2.59 10.48
CA ALA A 83 2.31 3.52 10.39
C ALA A 83 2.76 4.97 10.60
N GLU A 84 3.41 5.28 11.72
CA GLU A 84 3.91 6.61 12.04
C GLU A 84 4.96 7.09 11.01
N THR A 85 5.95 6.27 10.71
CA THR A 85 7.05 6.62 9.79
C THR A 85 6.54 6.97 8.39
N CYS A 86 5.53 6.23 7.88
CA CYS A 86 5.03 6.40 6.51
C CYS A 86 3.86 7.37 6.40
N LEU A 87 2.99 7.40 7.40
CA LEU A 87 1.70 8.10 7.33
C LEU A 87 1.57 9.25 8.34
N GLY A 88 2.52 9.39 9.29
CA GLY A 88 2.48 10.44 10.33
C GLY A 88 2.55 11.87 9.80
N MET A 89 2.94 12.06 8.54
CA MET A 89 2.91 13.36 7.87
C MET A 89 1.56 13.67 7.20
N ILE A 90 0.64 12.71 7.15
CA ILE A 90 -0.68 12.90 6.54
C ILE A 90 -1.59 13.60 7.54
N ASP A 91 -2.33 14.58 7.06
CA ASP A 91 -3.31 15.31 7.86
C ASP A 91 -4.36 14.36 8.46
N GLY A 92 -4.70 14.60 9.72
CA GLY A 92 -5.61 13.73 10.48
C GLY A 92 -4.97 12.46 11.07
N TYR A 93 -3.64 12.28 10.96
CA TYR A 93 -2.96 11.10 11.51
C TYR A 93 -3.18 10.92 13.01
N ASP A 94 -3.01 11.98 13.82
CA ASP A 94 -3.16 11.91 15.27
C ASP A 94 -4.57 11.48 15.68
N ASP A 95 -5.60 12.04 15.05
CA ASP A 95 -6.99 11.61 15.26
C ASP A 95 -7.21 10.17 14.82
N ALA A 96 -6.56 9.75 13.73
CA ALA A 96 -6.69 8.39 13.21
C ALA A 96 -6.15 7.34 14.18
N VAL A 97 -5.06 7.62 14.89
CA VAL A 97 -4.45 6.71 15.87
C VAL A 97 -4.94 6.94 17.32
N GLY A 98 -5.77 7.98 17.57
CA GLY A 98 -6.35 8.30 18.87
C GLY A 98 -5.54 9.30 19.70
N ASN A 99 -4.92 10.31 19.06
CA ASN A 99 -4.23 11.42 19.71
C ASN A 99 -3.27 10.94 20.81
N PRO A 100 -2.13 10.32 20.48
CA PRO A 100 -1.20 9.79 21.48
C PRO A 100 -0.61 10.90 22.34
N ASP A 101 -0.47 10.65 23.64
CA ASP A 101 0.25 11.52 24.56
C ASP A 101 1.78 11.40 24.38
N ALA A 102 2.56 12.15 25.19
CA ALA A 102 4.02 12.13 25.13
C ALA A 102 4.64 10.74 25.43
N ASP A 103 3.89 9.87 26.10
CA ASP A 103 4.30 8.51 26.44
C ASP A 103 3.76 7.48 25.43
N GLY A 104 3.02 7.94 24.39
CA GLY A 104 2.46 7.12 23.32
C GLY A 104 1.12 6.44 23.67
N ASN A 105 0.48 6.83 24.78
CA ASN A 105 -0.83 6.28 25.14
C ASN A 105 -1.94 6.99 24.38
N THR A 106 -2.90 6.24 23.87
CA THR A 106 -4.11 6.76 23.20
C THR A 106 -4.95 7.59 24.17
N THR A 107 -5.25 8.83 23.81
CA THR A 107 -6.05 9.76 24.65
C THR A 107 -7.49 9.92 24.18
N THR A 108 -7.79 9.55 22.95
CA THR A 108 -9.14 9.55 22.37
C THR A 108 -9.39 8.22 21.65
N GLU A 109 -10.65 7.92 21.33
CA GLU A 109 -10.98 6.77 20.47
C GLU A 109 -10.34 6.95 19.10
N PRO A 110 -9.57 5.97 18.60
CA PRO A 110 -9.00 6.01 17.26
C PRO A 110 -10.07 6.12 16.17
N ASN A 111 -9.83 6.98 15.20
CA ASN A 111 -10.71 7.15 14.05
C ASN A 111 -9.92 7.07 12.74
N PRO A 112 -9.66 5.88 12.18
CA PRO A 112 -8.90 5.73 10.93
C PRO A 112 -9.47 6.53 9.76
N ASP A 113 -10.77 6.86 9.77
CA ASP A 113 -11.41 7.70 8.75
C ASP A 113 -11.05 9.18 8.82
N ALA A 114 -10.42 9.63 9.92
CA ALA A 114 -9.87 10.97 10.03
C ALA A 114 -8.62 11.18 9.16
N LEU A 115 -7.92 10.10 8.78
CA LEU A 115 -6.76 10.19 7.91
C LEU A 115 -7.16 10.77 6.55
N ASN A 116 -6.54 11.89 6.16
CA ASN A 116 -6.93 12.63 4.95
C ASN A 116 -6.35 11.98 3.69
N VAL A 117 -6.82 10.77 3.43
CA VAL A 117 -6.59 9.96 2.22
C VAL A 117 -7.94 9.60 1.65
N LYS A 118 -8.20 9.98 0.40
CA LYS A 118 -9.50 9.79 -0.21
C LYS A 118 -9.42 9.36 -1.67
N ALA A 119 -10.09 8.27 -1.99
CA ALA A 119 -10.32 7.85 -3.37
C ALA A 119 -11.51 8.59 -3.98
N SER A 120 -11.45 8.87 -5.28
CA SER A 120 -12.61 9.32 -6.05
C SER A 120 -13.69 8.25 -6.13
N ASP A 121 -14.94 8.64 -6.37
CA ASP A 121 -16.08 7.71 -6.44
C ASP A 121 -15.90 6.64 -7.53
N ASP A 122 -15.28 7.01 -8.65
CA ASP A 122 -14.95 6.10 -9.75
C ASP A 122 -13.69 5.24 -9.50
N GLY A 123 -12.99 5.46 -8.38
CA GLY A 123 -11.79 4.72 -7.99
C GLY A 123 -10.55 5.01 -8.83
N LYS A 124 -10.55 6.05 -9.66
CA LYS A 124 -9.44 6.38 -10.57
C LYS A 124 -8.39 7.31 -9.97
N THR A 125 -8.72 8.03 -8.93
CA THR A 125 -7.84 9.02 -8.32
C THR A 125 -7.75 8.82 -6.82
N LEU A 126 -6.53 8.91 -6.27
CA LEU A 126 -6.28 8.97 -4.84
C LEU A 126 -5.74 10.35 -4.49
N THR A 127 -6.39 11.05 -3.57
CA THR A 127 -5.95 12.33 -3.03
C THR A 127 -5.45 12.13 -1.60
N ILE A 128 -4.27 12.66 -1.30
CA ILE A 128 -3.64 12.62 0.02
C ILE A 128 -3.29 14.04 0.43
N VAL A 129 -3.71 14.45 1.62
CA VAL A 129 -3.39 15.77 2.18
C VAL A 129 -2.38 15.61 3.31
N LEU A 130 -1.31 16.40 3.27
CA LEU A 130 -0.24 16.39 4.26
C LEU A 130 -0.45 17.51 5.29
N SER A 131 -0.02 17.30 6.52
CA SER A 131 -0.01 18.31 7.60
C SER A 131 1.03 19.40 7.38
N TYR A 132 2.07 19.11 6.60
CA TYR A 132 3.14 20.04 6.23
C TYR A 132 3.73 19.65 4.86
N PRO A 133 4.32 20.59 4.10
CA PRO A 133 4.88 20.31 2.78
C PRO A 133 6.02 19.28 2.87
N CYS A 134 5.97 18.24 2.03
CA CYS A 134 6.98 17.22 1.95
C CYS A 134 7.42 17.00 0.51
N SER A 135 8.59 17.51 0.13
CA SER A 135 9.12 17.46 -1.25
C SER A 135 9.58 16.07 -1.70
N TYR A 136 9.64 15.10 -0.80
CA TYR A 136 10.02 13.70 -1.07
C TYR A 136 8.88 12.70 -0.86
N PHE A 137 7.63 13.18 -0.79
CA PHE A 137 6.48 12.31 -0.57
C PHE A 137 6.27 11.31 -1.71
N ASP A 138 6.65 11.66 -2.94
CA ASP A 138 6.70 10.74 -4.07
C ASP A 138 7.60 9.52 -3.78
N LYS A 139 8.77 9.72 -3.17
CA LYS A 139 9.65 8.61 -2.75
C LYS A 139 9.03 7.79 -1.62
N MET A 140 8.30 8.43 -0.71
CA MET A 140 7.54 7.70 0.31
C MET A 140 6.43 6.84 -0.32
N ALA A 141 5.74 7.36 -1.33
CA ALA A 141 4.71 6.63 -2.08
C ALA A 141 5.26 5.42 -2.87
N ALA A 142 6.59 5.32 -3.04
CA ALA A 142 7.27 4.17 -3.62
C ALA A 142 7.72 3.14 -2.56
N PHE A 143 7.47 3.38 -1.27
CA PHE A 143 7.89 2.46 -0.23
C PHE A 143 6.97 1.24 -0.15
N ALA A 144 7.56 0.04 -0.13
CA ALA A 144 6.80 -1.22 -0.17
C ALA A 144 5.79 -1.41 0.96
N ALA A 145 6.00 -0.77 2.14
CA ALA A 145 5.04 -0.81 3.23
C ALA A 145 3.70 -0.14 2.88
N LEU A 146 3.69 0.78 1.91
CA LEU A 146 2.50 1.46 1.39
C LEU A 146 1.83 0.72 0.23
N SER A 147 2.22 -0.52 -0.05
CA SER A 147 1.48 -1.36 -0.99
C SER A 147 0.08 -1.68 -0.47
N PRO A 148 -0.92 -1.77 -1.35
CA PRO A 148 -2.29 -2.00 -0.96
C PRO A 148 -2.52 -3.46 -0.53
N VAL A 149 -3.57 -3.70 0.26
CA VAL A 149 -4.11 -5.02 0.56
C VAL A 149 -5.57 -5.09 0.15
N GLN A 150 -6.02 -6.23 -0.35
CA GLN A 150 -7.39 -6.40 -0.79
C GLN A 150 -8.34 -6.47 0.41
N GLN A 151 -9.27 -5.51 0.52
CA GLN A 151 -10.22 -5.42 1.63
C GLN A 151 -11.03 -6.71 1.79
N ALA A 152 -11.61 -7.20 0.71
CA ALA A 152 -12.46 -8.41 0.75
C ALA A 152 -11.72 -9.63 1.31
N THR A 153 -10.46 -9.81 0.94
CA THR A 153 -9.63 -10.91 1.44
C THR A 153 -9.30 -10.75 2.93
N VAL A 154 -8.95 -9.53 3.35
CA VAL A 154 -8.66 -9.24 4.76
C VAL A 154 -9.88 -9.45 5.63
N GLU A 155 -11.04 -8.94 5.22
CA GLU A 155 -12.29 -9.06 5.99
C GLU A 155 -12.81 -10.51 6.05
N ALA A 156 -12.67 -11.27 4.96
CA ALA A 156 -13.09 -12.66 4.91
C ALA A 156 -12.24 -13.60 5.77
N ASN A 157 -10.95 -13.30 5.95
CA ASN A 157 -9.98 -14.22 6.58
C ASN A 157 -9.40 -13.70 7.91
N GLY A 158 -9.69 -12.44 8.31
CA GLY A 158 -9.09 -11.84 9.50
C GLY A 158 -7.56 -11.95 9.47
N ASP A 159 -6.94 -12.33 10.58
CA ASP A 159 -5.46 -12.46 10.68
C ASP A 159 -4.88 -13.56 9.78
N ALA A 160 -5.70 -14.47 9.27
CA ALA A 160 -5.26 -15.56 8.39
C ALA A 160 -5.13 -15.17 6.92
N TRP A 161 -5.50 -13.95 6.52
CA TRP A 161 -5.49 -13.51 5.12
C TRP A 161 -4.12 -13.67 4.41
N CYS A 162 -3.02 -13.64 5.16
CA CYS A 162 -1.66 -13.71 4.64
C CYS A 162 -0.84 -14.89 5.22
N THR A 163 -1.49 -16.00 5.57
CA THR A 163 -0.84 -17.17 6.18
C THR A 163 -0.77 -18.39 5.28
N SER A 164 -1.44 -18.37 4.14
CA SER A 164 -1.41 -19.46 3.15
C SER A 164 -1.49 -18.92 1.72
N ALA A 165 -1.03 -19.70 0.75
CA ALA A 165 -1.14 -19.34 -0.66
C ALA A 165 -2.60 -19.16 -1.12
N ASP A 166 -3.53 -19.95 -0.57
CA ASP A 166 -4.95 -19.95 -0.96
C ASP A 166 -5.68 -18.64 -0.59
N THR A 167 -5.19 -17.94 0.45
CA THR A 167 -5.79 -16.69 0.93
C THR A 167 -4.95 -15.46 0.57
N PHE A 168 -3.79 -15.65 -0.06
CA PHE A 168 -2.86 -14.55 -0.31
C PHE A 168 -3.12 -13.91 -1.67
N VAL A 169 -3.83 -12.77 -1.67
CA VAL A 169 -4.07 -11.97 -2.87
C VAL A 169 -3.10 -10.79 -2.90
N SER A 170 -2.44 -10.56 -4.04
CA SER A 170 -1.41 -9.55 -4.24
C SER A 170 -1.61 -8.81 -5.56
N ASN A 171 -0.88 -7.71 -5.79
CA ASN A 171 -1.04 -6.87 -6.97
C ASN A 171 0.26 -6.67 -7.76
N GLY A 172 1.34 -7.34 -7.37
CA GLY A 172 2.64 -7.22 -8.03
C GLY A 172 2.81 -8.16 -9.23
N PRO A 173 4.02 -8.13 -9.85
CA PRO A 173 4.35 -8.93 -11.04
C PRO A 173 4.34 -10.44 -10.79
N TYR A 174 4.52 -10.85 -9.54
CA TYR A 174 4.42 -12.26 -9.15
C TYR A 174 3.36 -12.44 -8.07
N MET A 175 2.88 -13.68 -7.92
CA MET A 175 1.93 -14.10 -6.90
C MET A 175 2.42 -15.38 -6.22
N ILE A 176 2.01 -15.62 -4.99
CA ILE A 176 2.30 -16.87 -4.27
C ILE A 176 1.38 -17.96 -4.81
N THR A 177 1.96 -19.08 -5.25
CA THR A 177 1.21 -20.24 -5.75
C THR A 177 1.37 -21.49 -4.89
N ASP A 178 2.39 -21.52 -4.02
CA ASP A 178 2.55 -22.57 -3.01
C ASP A 178 3.33 -22.00 -1.83
N TRP A 179 2.93 -22.35 -0.63
CA TRP A 179 3.61 -21.90 0.59
C TRP A 179 3.57 -23.00 1.64
N THR A 180 4.73 -23.57 1.90
CA THR A 180 4.96 -24.49 2.99
C THR A 180 5.78 -23.76 4.07
N PRO A 181 5.17 -23.44 5.23
CA PRO A 181 5.85 -22.70 6.30
C PRO A 181 7.18 -23.36 6.70
N SER A 182 8.21 -22.52 6.88
CA SER A 182 9.59 -22.93 7.23
C SER A 182 10.30 -23.84 6.19
N GLU A 183 9.72 -24.04 5.01
CA GLU A 183 10.30 -24.86 3.96
C GLU A 183 10.50 -24.07 2.67
N ARG A 184 9.41 -23.59 2.05
CA ARG A 184 9.48 -22.88 0.77
C ARG A 184 8.28 -21.98 0.52
N ILE A 185 8.50 -20.96 -0.32
CA ILE A 185 7.46 -20.18 -1.00
C ILE A 185 7.74 -20.29 -2.50
N VAL A 186 6.70 -20.61 -3.29
CA VAL A 186 6.78 -20.64 -4.75
C VAL A 186 6.05 -19.41 -5.28
N LEU A 187 6.77 -18.63 -6.08
CA LEU A 187 6.22 -17.48 -6.78
C LEU A 187 6.04 -17.83 -8.26
N SER A 188 4.91 -17.46 -8.82
CA SER A 188 4.63 -17.58 -10.24
C SER A 188 4.27 -16.22 -10.82
N LYS A 189 4.48 -16.04 -12.11
CA LYS A 189 4.09 -14.82 -12.81
C LYS A 189 2.59 -14.55 -12.59
N ASN A 190 2.25 -13.33 -12.19
CA ASN A 190 0.86 -12.90 -12.07
C ASN A 190 0.30 -12.59 -13.48
N PRO A 191 -0.65 -13.38 -14.00
CA PRO A 191 -1.21 -13.17 -15.34
C PRO A 191 -2.09 -11.91 -15.45
N ASN A 192 -2.54 -11.40 -14.30
CA ASN A 192 -3.41 -10.24 -14.22
C ASN A 192 -2.63 -8.93 -13.96
N TYR A 193 -1.29 -9.00 -13.87
CA TYR A 193 -0.48 -7.84 -13.54
C TYR A 193 -0.56 -6.75 -14.61
N VAL A 194 -0.95 -5.56 -14.15
CA VAL A 194 -0.86 -4.28 -14.87
C VAL A 194 -0.23 -3.28 -13.91
N GLY A 195 0.99 -2.89 -14.15
CA GLY A 195 1.71 -2.00 -13.24
C GLY A 195 2.92 -1.34 -13.90
N GLY A 196 3.80 -0.75 -13.08
CA GLY A 196 4.95 0.04 -13.54
C GLY A 196 6.13 -0.79 -14.05
N TRP A 197 6.23 -2.07 -13.69
CA TRP A 197 7.31 -2.92 -14.18
C TRP A 197 7.10 -3.33 -15.65
N ASP A 198 8.21 -3.34 -16.42
CA ASP A 198 8.21 -3.85 -17.78
C ASP A 198 7.87 -5.34 -17.81
N SER A 199 6.66 -5.66 -18.28
CA SER A 199 6.16 -7.04 -18.29
C SER A 199 7.00 -7.98 -19.17
N SER A 200 7.82 -7.45 -20.13
CA SER A 200 8.73 -8.26 -20.93
C SER A 200 9.93 -8.79 -20.12
N LYS A 201 10.24 -8.17 -19.01
CA LYS A 201 11.32 -8.57 -18.09
C LYS A 201 10.85 -9.50 -16.98
N ILE A 202 9.54 -9.71 -16.84
CA ILE A 202 8.97 -10.63 -15.86
C ILE A 202 9.10 -12.05 -16.42
N VAL A 203 10.01 -12.83 -15.86
CA VAL A 203 10.26 -14.22 -16.28
C VAL A 203 9.38 -15.21 -15.50
N SER A 204 9.07 -16.34 -16.12
CA SER A 204 8.32 -17.45 -15.51
C SER A 204 9.26 -18.39 -14.78
#